data_b43ff3120566b398c25259afdc9d02c5
#
_entry.id   b43ff3120566b398c25259afdc9d02c5
#
_cell.length_a   1.000
_cell.length_b   1.000
_cell.length_c   1.000
_cell.angle_alpha   90.00
_cell.angle_beta   90.00
_cell.angle_gamma   90.00
#
_symmetry.space_group_name_H-M   'P 1'
#
loop_
_entity.id
_entity.type
_entity.pdbx_description
1 polymer ?
#
loop_
_entity_poly.entity_id
_entity_poly.type
_entity_poly.pdbx_seq_one_letter_code
_entity_poly.pdbx_strand_id
1 'polypeptide(L)'
;MGQAWGFDRYGGPEVQEFFDRPDPVPGRGEVLIRVDVVGVNPLDHLLRSGLVDGLDGGRPFPRVLGMEAAGTVLARGEDVNGLEVGDAVFGFALTGGGTYAETTVLSAPSTARIPAGLSATVAATLPVAGTTAVDVLDQLGLPAGATVLVNGVGGGVGLAVARLAVGRELRVIGTGSTAKREHAEGIGVRFIDYTAEDVAAAARELVPGGFDGIVDLVGGASLRTVAPLARDPRNVIAVGDTSVPDLGGRFVERRVDRENLERSARLALDGVLAPVITAVHPLSEAPAALAAVENGHASGKVVIKVA
;
A
#
# COMPACT_ATOMS: atom_id res chain seq x y z
N MET A 1 -14.93 -6.56 24.38
CA MET A 1 -14.72 -5.09 24.27
C MET A 1 -13.24 -4.89 24.00
N GLY A 2 -12.89 -4.30 22.88
CA GLY A 2 -11.51 -4.05 22.49
C GLY A 2 -11.29 -2.59 22.13
N GLN A 3 -10.05 -2.12 22.27
CA GLN A 3 -9.67 -0.75 21.91
C GLN A 3 -9.54 -0.60 20.40
N ALA A 4 -10.00 0.53 19.88
CA ALA A 4 -9.85 0.94 18.49
C ALA A 4 -9.45 2.42 18.39
N TRP A 5 -8.80 2.78 17.29
CA TRP A 5 -8.48 4.15 16.96
C TRP A 5 -9.10 4.54 15.63
N GLY A 6 -9.74 5.70 15.59
CA GLY A 6 -10.49 6.15 14.44
C GLY A 6 -10.90 7.61 14.54
N PHE A 7 -12.08 7.95 14.01
CA PHE A 7 -12.58 9.32 13.92
C PHE A 7 -14.10 9.38 14.04
N ASP A 8 -14.61 10.45 14.65
CA ASP A 8 -16.02 10.67 14.97
C ASP A 8 -16.78 11.49 13.91
N ARG A 9 -16.06 12.15 13.00
CA ARG A 9 -16.55 12.93 11.85
C ARG A 9 -15.42 13.14 10.86
N TYR A 10 -15.73 13.59 9.67
CA TYR A 10 -14.67 13.98 8.72
C TYR A 10 -13.91 15.23 9.20
N GLY A 11 -12.59 15.25 8.98
CA GLY A 11 -11.75 16.37 9.38
C GLY A 11 -10.25 16.05 9.35
N GLY A 12 -9.48 16.91 10.00
CA GLY A 12 -8.05 16.75 10.21
C GLY A 12 -7.70 15.83 11.39
N PRO A 13 -6.46 15.89 11.90
CA PRO A 13 -6.04 15.08 13.05
C PRO A 13 -6.87 15.29 14.32
N GLU A 14 -7.54 16.41 14.45
CA GLU A 14 -8.37 16.81 15.64
C GLU A 14 -9.64 15.98 15.82
N VAL A 15 -10.06 15.22 14.81
CA VAL A 15 -11.26 14.36 14.89
C VAL A 15 -10.94 12.92 15.23
N GLN A 16 -9.67 12.63 15.52
CA GLN A 16 -9.19 11.29 15.83
C GLN A 16 -9.30 11.00 17.34
N GLU A 17 -9.76 9.82 17.68
CA GLU A 17 -9.86 9.38 19.06
C GLU A 17 -9.68 7.88 19.22
N PHE A 18 -9.29 7.48 20.45
CA PHE A 18 -9.41 6.09 20.88
C PHE A 18 -10.79 5.87 21.49
N PHE A 19 -11.37 4.74 21.18
CA PHE A 19 -12.66 4.33 21.77
C PHE A 19 -12.72 2.82 21.95
N ASP A 20 -13.50 2.40 22.95
CA ASP A 20 -13.82 1.01 23.15
C ASP A 20 -14.99 0.61 22.26
N ARG A 21 -14.90 -0.55 21.64
CA ARG A 21 -16.01 -1.12 20.87
C ARG A 21 -16.20 -2.61 21.18
N PRO A 22 -17.42 -3.15 21.02
CA PRO A 22 -17.61 -4.59 21.04
C PRO A 22 -16.84 -5.23 19.86
N ASP A 23 -16.37 -6.46 20.07
CA ASP A 23 -15.77 -7.22 18.99
C ASP A 23 -16.78 -7.35 17.84
N PRO A 24 -16.37 -7.08 16.59
CA PRO A 24 -17.28 -7.21 15.47
C PRO A 24 -17.66 -8.69 15.24
N VAL A 25 -18.89 -8.91 14.80
CA VAL A 25 -19.37 -10.25 14.43
C VAL A 25 -19.11 -10.42 12.93
N PRO A 26 -18.37 -11.45 12.50
CA PRO A 26 -18.10 -11.68 11.09
C PRO A 26 -19.40 -12.03 10.35
N GLY A 27 -19.70 -11.29 9.30
CA GLY A 27 -20.80 -11.55 8.39
C GLY A 27 -20.45 -12.66 7.37
N ARG A 28 -21.35 -12.87 6.41
CA ARG A 28 -21.15 -13.82 5.30
C ARG A 28 -19.91 -13.46 4.49
N GLY A 29 -18.99 -14.41 4.32
CA GLY A 29 -17.73 -14.20 3.60
C GLY A 29 -16.70 -13.38 4.36
N GLU A 30 -16.83 -13.25 5.69
CA GLU A 30 -15.90 -12.51 6.54
C GLU A 30 -15.26 -13.40 7.61
N VAL A 31 -14.07 -13.06 8.04
CA VAL A 31 -13.39 -13.65 9.19
C VAL A 31 -13.10 -12.58 10.24
N LEU A 32 -13.41 -12.87 11.50
CA LEU A 32 -12.94 -12.08 12.63
C LEU A 32 -11.52 -12.50 12.94
N ILE A 33 -10.63 -11.52 13.09
CA ILE A 33 -9.25 -11.75 13.51
C ILE A 33 -8.93 -10.97 14.81
N ARG A 34 -8.06 -11.53 15.64
CA ARG A 34 -7.24 -10.73 16.55
C ARG A 34 -6.14 -10.11 15.69
N VAL A 35 -5.99 -8.80 15.79
CA VAL A 35 -4.99 -8.06 15.03
C VAL A 35 -3.63 -8.14 15.71
N ASP A 36 -2.62 -8.58 15.00
CA ASP A 36 -1.24 -8.58 15.48
C ASP A 36 -0.49 -7.34 14.94
N VAL A 37 -0.66 -7.02 13.65
CA VAL A 37 0.01 -5.90 12.96
C VAL A 37 -0.90 -5.27 11.92
N VAL A 38 -0.83 -3.96 11.79
CA VAL A 38 -1.55 -3.14 10.79
C VAL A 38 -0.57 -2.41 9.90
N GLY A 39 -0.82 -2.38 8.60
CA GLY A 39 -0.09 -1.51 7.66
C GLY A 39 -0.73 -0.12 7.60
N VAL A 40 0.10 0.94 7.72
CA VAL A 40 -0.34 2.33 7.60
C VAL A 40 -0.21 2.80 6.15
N ASN A 41 -1.24 3.49 5.65
CA ASN A 41 -1.31 3.94 4.27
C ASN A 41 -1.80 5.39 4.12
N PRO A 42 -1.38 6.11 3.05
CA PRO A 42 -1.91 7.45 2.78
C PRO A 42 -3.43 7.51 2.68
N LEU A 43 -4.05 6.42 2.20
CA LEU A 43 -5.51 6.35 2.07
C LEU A 43 -6.25 6.48 3.41
N ASP A 44 -5.61 6.11 4.53
CA ASP A 44 -6.21 6.19 5.87
C ASP A 44 -6.54 7.65 6.25
N HIS A 45 -5.62 8.60 5.99
CA HIS A 45 -5.90 10.01 6.24
C HIS A 45 -6.85 10.64 5.21
N LEU A 46 -6.85 10.14 3.96
CA LEU A 46 -7.80 10.59 2.94
C LEU A 46 -9.24 10.16 3.28
N LEU A 47 -9.44 8.96 3.84
CA LEU A 47 -10.72 8.51 4.38
C LEU A 47 -11.16 9.40 5.54
N ARG A 48 -10.28 9.69 6.49
CA ARG A 48 -10.58 10.57 7.62
C ARG A 48 -11.01 11.96 7.16
N SER A 49 -10.35 12.50 6.16
CA SER A 49 -10.66 13.86 5.63
C SER A 49 -11.95 13.92 4.80
N GLY A 50 -12.54 12.78 4.42
CA GLY A 50 -13.71 12.70 3.55
C GLY A 50 -13.40 12.86 2.06
N LEU A 51 -12.12 12.92 1.67
CA LEU A 51 -11.73 13.08 0.25
C LEU A 51 -12.02 11.82 -0.59
N VAL A 52 -12.14 10.67 0.06
CA VAL A 52 -12.41 9.36 -0.57
C VAL A 52 -13.58 8.67 0.15
N ASP A 53 -14.65 9.41 0.43
CA ASP A 53 -15.84 8.88 1.10
C ASP A 53 -16.43 7.69 0.33
N GLY A 54 -17.00 6.74 1.09
CA GLY A 54 -17.62 5.53 0.56
C GLY A 54 -16.69 4.33 0.37
N LEU A 55 -15.36 4.48 0.40
CA LEU A 55 -14.43 3.34 0.36
C LEU A 55 -14.49 2.48 1.63
N ASP A 56 -14.99 3.00 2.72
CA ASP A 56 -15.22 2.31 3.98
C ASP A 56 -16.65 1.73 4.12
N GLY A 57 -17.40 1.67 3.03
CA GLY A 57 -18.79 1.17 3.01
C GLY A 57 -19.81 2.12 3.61
N GLY A 58 -19.50 3.41 3.82
CA GLY A 58 -20.43 4.43 4.32
C GLY A 58 -20.94 4.15 5.74
N ARG A 59 -20.14 3.53 6.59
CA ARG A 59 -20.53 3.17 7.97
C ARG A 59 -20.80 4.41 8.83
N PRO A 60 -21.69 4.30 9.83
CA PRO A 60 -21.90 5.39 10.78
C PRO A 60 -20.63 5.67 11.60
N PHE A 61 -20.51 6.89 12.09
CA PHE A 61 -19.46 7.28 13.05
C PHE A 61 -19.73 6.71 14.44
N PRO A 62 -18.69 6.48 15.29
CA PRO A 62 -17.27 6.61 14.95
C PRO A 62 -16.78 5.50 14.03
N ARG A 63 -15.80 5.83 13.14
CA ARG A 63 -15.20 4.91 12.18
C ARG A 63 -13.78 4.55 12.58
N VAL A 64 -13.42 3.28 12.48
CA VAL A 64 -12.04 2.81 12.70
C VAL A 64 -11.24 2.98 11.42
N LEU A 65 -10.00 3.47 11.55
CA LEU A 65 -9.06 3.61 10.46
C LEU A 65 -8.39 2.28 10.08
N GLY A 66 -7.74 2.29 8.91
CA GLY A 66 -6.92 1.18 8.41
C GLY A 66 -7.65 0.24 7.45
N MET A 67 -6.89 -0.29 6.50
CA MET A 67 -7.40 -1.11 5.41
C MET A 67 -6.80 -2.51 5.37
N GLU A 68 -5.62 -2.71 5.95
CA GLU A 68 -4.87 -3.95 5.87
C GLU A 68 -4.34 -4.37 7.23
N ALA A 69 -4.35 -5.67 7.48
CA ALA A 69 -3.81 -6.23 8.72
C ALA A 69 -3.29 -7.65 8.53
N ALA A 70 -2.47 -8.08 9.49
CA ALA A 70 -2.14 -9.46 9.76
C ALA A 70 -2.56 -9.82 11.19
N GLY A 71 -2.99 -11.07 11.40
CA GLY A 71 -3.46 -11.52 12.70
C GLY A 71 -3.88 -12.97 12.69
N THR A 72 -4.61 -13.37 13.74
CA THR A 72 -5.07 -14.75 13.94
C THR A 72 -6.59 -14.82 13.85
N VAL A 73 -7.13 -15.78 13.11
CA VAL A 73 -8.57 -15.98 12.95
C VAL A 73 -9.18 -16.42 14.29
N LEU A 74 -10.18 -15.69 14.77
CA LEU A 74 -10.96 -16.00 15.99
C LEU A 74 -12.31 -16.64 15.68
N ALA A 75 -12.96 -16.19 14.59
CA ALA A 75 -14.25 -16.71 14.16
C ALA A 75 -14.42 -16.54 12.64
N ARG A 76 -15.37 -17.31 12.08
CA ARG A 76 -15.73 -17.27 10.66
C ARG A 76 -17.21 -17.00 10.52
N GLY A 77 -17.56 -16.18 9.55
CA GLY A 77 -18.92 -16.05 9.07
C GLY A 77 -19.33 -17.22 8.15
N GLU A 78 -20.56 -17.14 7.67
CA GLU A 78 -21.05 -18.11 6.68
C GLU A 78 -20.26 -18.01 5.37
N ASP A 79 -20.18 -19.11 4.62
CA ASP A 79 -19.53 -19.24 3.29
C ASP A 79 -18.02 -18.92 3.26
N VAL A 80 -17.35 -18.93 4.40
CA VAL A 80 -15.89 -18.82 4.45
C VAL A 80 -15.27 -20.18 4.18
N ASN A 81 -14.51 -20.29 3.08
CA ASN A 81 -13.79 -21.50 2.69
C ASN A 81 -12.27 -21.28 2.76
N GLY A 82 -11.55 -22.34 3.18
CA GLY A 82 -10.09 -22.36 3.15
C GLY A 82 -9.40 -21.56 4.26
N LEU A 83 -10.13 -21.01 5.23
CA LEU A 83 -9.61 -20.39 6.44
C LEU A 83 -10.25 -21.00 7.67
N GLU A 84 -9.46 -21.30 8.69
CA GLU A 84 -9.90 -21.95 9.93
C GLU A 84 -9.57 -21.08 11.15
N VAL A 85 -10.31 -21.26 12.24
CA VAL A 85 -9.97 -20.64 13.54
C VAL A 85 -8.57 -21.08 13.95
N GLY A 86 -7.75 -20.11 14.36
CA GLY A 86 -6.33 -20.31 14.70
C GLY A 86 -5.36 -20.09 13.53
N ASP A 87 -5.84 -19.96 12.30
CA ASP A 87 -4.96 -19.62 11.16
C ASP A 87 -4.33 -18.23 11.34
N ALA A 88 -3.02 -18.15 11.10
CA ALA A 88 -2.34 -16.86 10.90
C ALA A 88 -2.64 -16.33 9.49
N VAL A 89 -3.21 -15.15 9.39
CA VAL A 89 -3.71 -14.59 8.13
C VAL A 89 -3.31 -13.13 7.93
N PHE A 90 -3.38 -12.66 6.69
CA PHE A 90 -3.27 -11.26 6.33
C PHE A 90 -4.24 -10.93 5.20
N GLY A 91 -4.71 -9.69 5.14
CA GLY A 91 -5.69 -9.33 4.12
C GLY A 91 -6.25 -7.92 4.29
N PHE A 92 -7.36 -7.69 3.62
CA PHE A 92 -8.06 -6.40 3.57
C PHE A 92 -9.34 -6.38 4.39
N ALA A 93 -9.56 -5.27 5.10
CA ALA A 93 -10.83 -4.93 5.75
C ALA A 93 -11.72 -4.11 4.79
N LEU A 94 -12.18 -4.74 3.70
CA LEU A 94 -12.92 -4.07 2.62
C LEU A 94 -14.32 -3.60 3.02
N THR A 95 -14.89 -4.17 4.06
CA THR A 95 -16.26 -3.87 4.52
C THR A 95 -16.30 -2.71 5.51
N GLY A 96 -15.21 -1.94 5.62
CA GLY A 96 -15.12 -0.75 6.46
C GLY A 96 -14.98 -1.03 7.95
N GLY A 97 -14.57 -2.24 8.35
CA GLY A 97 -14.34 -2.60 9.76
C GLY A 97 -13.20 -1.84 10.42
N GLY A 98 -12.27 -1.32 9.60
CA GLY A 98 -11.04 -0.67 10.04
C GLY A 98 -10.10 -1.63 10.75
N THR A 99 -8.80 -1.42 10.61
CA THR A 99 -7.80 -2.35 11.17
C THR A 99 -7.02 -1.82 12.36
N TYR A 100 -7.15 -0.51 12.68
CA TYR A 100 -6.48 0.07 13.85
C TYR A 100 -7.25 -0.26 15.13
N ALA A 101 -7.30 -1.55 15.46
CA ALA A 101 -8.07 -2.09 16.57
C ALA A 101 -7.50 -3.44 17.02
N GLU A 102 -7.82 -3.87 18.24
CA GLU A 102 -7.44 -5.18 18.76
C GLU A 102 -8.09 -6.35 17.99
N THR A 103 -9.30 -6.11 17.48
CA THR A 103 -10.02 -7.08 16.64
C THR A 103 -10.62 -6.40 15.43
N THR A 104 -10.69 -7.09 14.29
CA THR A 104 -11.36 -6.59 13.08
C THR A 104 -11.90 -7.74 12.24
N VAL A 105 -12.75 -7.41 11.27
CA VAL A 105 -13.19 -8.35 10.23
C VAL A 105 -12.41 -8.11 8.94
N LEU A 106 -11.96 -9.20 8.32
CA LEU A 106 -11.38 -9.19 6.98
C LEU A 106 -12.32 -9.90 6.01
N SER A 107 -12.31 -9.45 4.76
CA SER A 107 -13.02 -10.11 3.66
C SER A 107 -12.30 -11.42 3.31
N ALA A 108 -12.96 -12.58 3.47
CA ALA A 108 -12.33 -13.89 3.25
C ALA A 108 -11.82 -14.09 1.80
N PRO A 109 -12.49 -13.60 0.73
CA PRO A 109 -11.92 -13.61 -0.62
C PRO A 109 -10.63 -12.80 -0.79
N SER A 110 -10.43 -11.80 0.07
CA SER A 110 -9.27 -10.89 0.08
C SER A 110 -8.39 -11.12 1.31
N THR A 111 -8.33 -12.37 1.79
CA THR A 111 -7.53 -12.81 2.93
C THR A 111 -6.79 -14.09 2.58
N ALA A 112 -5.49 -14.14 2.88
CA ALA A 112 -4.63 -15.29 2.68
C ALA A 112 -3.98 -15.72 4.00
N ARG A 113 -3.58 -17.00 4.09
CA ARG A 113 -2.75 -17.48 5.20
C ARG A 113 -1.34 -16.91 5.09
N ILE A 114 -0.75 -16.58 6.23
CA ILE A 114 0.67 -16.24 6.29
C ILE A 114 1.48 -17.52 6.10
N PRO A 115 2.28 -17.63 5.04
CA PRO A 115 3.09 -18.82 4.82
C PRO A 115 4.21 -18.94 5.87
N ALA A 116 4.62 -20.16 6.17
CA ALA A 116 5.72 -20.42 7.08
C ALA A 116 6.99 -19.65 6.64
N GLY A 117 7.65 -19.00 7.58
CA GLY A 117 8.83 -18.19 7.31
C GLY A 117 8.57 -16.71 7.04
N LEU A 118 7.31 -16.30 6.78
CA LEU A 118 6.95 -14.90 6.64
C LEU A 118 6.46 -14.35 7.99
N SER A 119 7.02 -13.21 8.43
CA SER A 119 6.55 -12.57 9.66
C SER A 119 5.23 -11.84 9.46
N ALA A 120 4.40 -11.75 10.53
CA ALA A 120 3.17 -10.96 10.49
C ALA A 120 3.42 -9.49 10.13
N THR A 121 4.56 -8.93 10.55
CA THR A 121 4.95 -7.55 10.24
C THR A 121 5.14 -7.33 8.75
N VAL A 122 5.79 -8.25 8.06
CA VAL A 122 5.93 -8.20 6.59
C VAL A 122 4.57 -8.47 5.94
N ALA A 123 3.86 -9.49 6.36
CA ALA A 123 2.56 -9.87 5.80
C ALA A 123 1.55 -8.71 5.85
N ALA A 124 1.48 -7.95 6.96
CA ALA A 124 0.59 -6.79 7.12
C ALA A 124 0.84 -5.65 6.11
N THR A 125 1.96 -5.64 5.39
CA THR A 125 2.27 -4.60 4.40
C THR A 125 2.02 -5.03 2.96
N LEU A 126 1.75 -6.31 2.75
CA LEU A 126 1.58 -6.87 1.40
C LEU A 126 0.22 -6.58 0.76
N PRO A 127 -0.90 -6.51 1.50
CA PRO A 127 -2.19 -6.27 0.87
C PRO A 127 -2.21 -4.99 0.04
N VAL A 128 -1.73 -3.86 0.56
CA VAL A 128 -1.68 -2.62 -0.22
C VAL A 128 -0.43 -2.56 -1.08
N ALA A 129 0.76 -2.56 -0.49
CA ALA A 129 1.98 -2.29 -1.23
C ALA A 129 2.41 -3.45 -2.14
N GLY A 130 2.34 -4.69 -1.65
CA GLY A 130 2.75 -5.87 -2.40
C GLY A 130 1.86 -6.14 -3.60
N THR A 131 0.53 -6.21 -3.39
CA THR A 131 -0.39 -6.49 -4.51
C THR A 131 -0.43 -5.34 -5.52
N THR A 132 -0.28 -4.06 -5.08
CA THR A 132 -0.17 -2.94 -6.02
C THR A 132 1.07 -3.07 -6.91
N ALA A 133 2.22 -3.43 -6.34
CA ALA A 133 3.44 -3.62 -7.12
C ALA A 133 3.28 -4.74 -8.17
N VAL A 134 2.64 -5.85 -7.79
CA VAL A 134 2.34 -6.96 -8.71
C VAL A 134 1.41 -6.50 -9.82
N ASP A 135 0.29 -5.85 -9.48
CA ASP A 135 -0.72 -5.40 -10.45
C ASP A 135 -0.15 -4.41 -11.46
N VAL A 136 0.59 -3.40 -10.99
CA VAL A 136 1.19 -2.38 -11.86
C VAL A 136 2.20 -3.00 -12.85
N LEU A 137 3.11 -3.84 -12.37
CA LEU A 137 4.15 -4.41 -13.23
C LEU A 137 3.62 -5.51 -14.16
N ASP A 138 2.57 -6.24 -13.76
CA ASP A 138 1.88 -7.18 -14.65
C ASP A 138 1.17 -6.45 -15.79
N GLN A 139 0.49 -5.33 -15.46
CA GLN A 139 -0.21 -4.52 -16.45
C GLN A 139 0.74 -3.78 -17.40
N LEU A 140 1.92 -3.37 -16.93
CA LEU A 140 2.95 -2.84 -17.82
C LEU A 140 3.49 -3.90 -18.79
N GLY A 141 3.66 -5.15 -18.34
CA GLY A 141 4.09 -6.26 -19.19
C GLY A 141 5.45 -6.05 -19.86
N LEU A 142 6.36 -5.31 -19.22
CA LEU A 142 7.64 -4.94 -19.81
C LEU A 142 8.62 -6.14 -19.85
N PRO A 143 9.39 -6.30 -20.92
CA PRO A 143 10.42 -7.33 -21.02
C PRO A 143 11.65 -6.98 -20.16
N ALA A 144 12.45 -7.97 -19.79
CA ALA A 144 13.74 -7.77 -19.15
C ALA A 144 14.61 -6.77 -19.95
N GLY A 145 15.36 -5.92 -19.24
CA GLY A 145 16.17 -4.85 -19.81
C GLY A 145 15.41 -3.56 -20.15
N ALA A 146 14.07 -3.55 -20.13
CA ALA A 146 13.28 -2.35 -20.30
C ALA A 146 13.52 -1.34 -19.17
N THR A 147 13.28 -0.06 -19.44
CA THR A 147 13.51 1.02 -18.48
C THR A 147 12.18 1.58 -17.96
N VAL A 148 11.99 1.56 -16.66
CA VAL A 148 10.80 2.08 -15.98
C VAL A 148 11.14 3.27 -15.09
N LEU A 149 10.30 4.30 -15.14
CA LEU A 149 10.31 5.41 -14.17
C LEU A 149 9.28 5.14 -13.07
N VAL A 150 9.70 5.18 -11.81
CA VAL A 150 8.82 5.11 -10.64
C VAL A 150 8.77 6.49 -9.98
N ASN A 151 7.70 7.23 -10.24
CA ASN A 151 7.48 8.54 -9.65
C ASN A 151 6.95 8.39 -8.23
N GLY A 152 7.72 8.86 -7.22
CA GLY A 152 7.44 8.63 -5.81
C GLY A 152 8.01 7.32 -5.27
N VAL A 153 9.21 6.93 -5.74
CA VAL A 153 9.85 5.64 -5.41
C VAL A 153 10.09 5.42 -3.92
N GLY A 154 10.25 6.47 -3.11
CA GLY A 154 10.61 6.36 -1.69
C GLY A 154 9.47 5.99 -0.74
N GLY A 155 8.23 5.91 -1.22
CA GLY A 155 7.09 5.46 -0.44
C GLY A 155 6.99 3.93 -0.36
N GLY A 156 6.07 3.42 0.48
CA GLY A 156 5.90 1.97 0.67
C GLY A 156 5.58 1.20 -0.60
N VAL A 157 4.65 1.71 -1.42
CA VAL A 157 4.32 1.14 -2.74
C VAL A 157 5.48 1.34 -3.71
N GLY A 158 6.12 2.52 -3.70
CA GLY A 158 7.21 2.85 -4.61
C GLY A 158 8.41 1.92 -4.48
N LEU A 159 8.86 1.68 -3.24
CA LEU A 159 9.94 0.73 -2.97
C LEU A 159 9.54 -0.72 -3.32
N ALA A 160 8.27 -1.10 -3.11
CA ALA A 160 7.78 -2.42 -3.50
C ALA A 160 7.80 -2.60 -5.04
N VAL A 161 7.29 -1.60 -5.78
CA VAL A 161 7.35 -1.57 -7.26
C VAL A 161 8.79 -1.64 -7.74
N ALA A 162 9.67 -0.79 -7.20
CA ALA A 162 11.07 -0.73 -7.62
C ALA A 162 11.79 -2.06 -7.36
N ARG A 163 11.59 -2.66 -6.19
CA ARG A 163 12.21 -3.94 -5.84
C ARG A 163 11.75 -5.07 -6.76
N LEU A 164 10.44 -5.17 -7.00
CA LEU A 164 9.88 -6.17 -7.91
C LEU A 164 10.34 -5.93 -9.36
N ALA A 165 10.44 -4.66 -9.80
CA ALA A 165 10.93 -4.30 -11.11
C ALA A 165 12.41 -4.72 -11.32
N VAL A 166 13.27 -4.45 -10.32
CA VAL A 166 14.66 -4.94 -10.33
C VAL A 166 14.71 -6.46 -10.36
N GLY A 167 13.86 -7.14 -9.56
CA GLY A 167 13.76 -8.61 -9.59
C GLY A 167 13.27 -9.18 -10.94
N ARG A 168 12.61 -8.36 -11.76
CA ARG A 168 12.23 -8.68 -13.17
C ARG A 168 13.26 -8.19 -14.20
N GLU A 169 14.45 -7.84 -13.75
CA GLU A 169 15.56 -7.36 -14.57
C GLU A 169 15.24 -6.06 -15.35
N LEU A 170 14.33 -5.21 -14.82
CA LEU A 170 14.08 -3.89 -15.39
C LEU A 170 15.13 -2.89 -14.85
N ARG A 171 15.46 -1.90 -15.69
CA ARG A 171 16.25 -0.74 -15.25
C ARG A 171 15.33 0.28 -14.62
N VAL A 172 15.51 0.55 -13.32
CA VAL A 172 14.63 1.41 -12.55
C VAL A 172 15.25 2.77 -12.31
N ILE A 173 14.56 3.81 -12.77
CA ILE A 173 14.80 5.20 -12.36
C ILE A 173 13.68 5.59 -11.41
N GLY A 174 14.00 6.26 -10.30
CA GLY A 174 13.00 6.63 -9.30
C GLY A 174 13.13 8.08 -8.87
N THR A 175 11.99 8.77 -8.68
CA THR A 175 11.97 10.12 -8.13
C THR A 175 11.63 10.09 -6.63
N GLY A 176 12.26 10.95 -5.85
CA GLY A 176 11.99 11.09 -4.42
C GLY A 176 12.66 12.33 -3.84
N SER A 177 12.45 12.62 -2.56
CA SER A 177 13.24 13.62 -1.82
C SER A 177 14.57 13.02 -1.34
N THR A 178 15.56 13.87 -1.06
CA THR A 178 16.90 13.50 -0.58
C THR A 178 16.85 12.42 0.53
N ALA A 179 15.95 12.56 1.49
CA ALA A 179 15.81 11.65 2.63
C ALA A 179 15.45 10.20 2.25
N LYS A 180 14.97 9.98 1.03
CA LYS A 180 14.52 8.66 0.54
C LYS A 180 15.53 7.98 -0.38
N ARG A 181 16.63 8.67 -0.71
CA ARG A 181 17.66 8.22 -1.65
C ARG A 181 18.28 6.89 -1.24
N GLU A 182 18.74 6.79 0.00
CA GLU A 182 19.47 5.62 0.50
C GLU A 182 18.69 4.32 0.31
N HIS A 183 17.39 4.31 0.66
CA HIS A 183 16.54 3.14 0.50
C HIS A 183 16.33 2.77 -0.98
N ALA A 184 16.18 3.77 -1.86
CA ALA A 184 15.98 3.52 -3.28
C ALA A 184 17.25 3.02 -3.96
N GLU A 185 18.39 3.67 -3.72
CA GLU A 185 19.67 3.26 -4.29
C GLU A 185 20.13 1.90 -3.75
N GLY A 186 19.83 1.58 -2.47
CA GLY A 186 20.12 0.28 -1.86
C GLY A 186 19.44 -0.91 -2.53
N ILE A 187 18.42 -0.69 -3.35
CA ILE A 187 17.76 -1.73 -4.15
C ILE A 187 18.07 -1.65 -5.65
N GLY A 188 19.05 -0.82 -6.04
CA GLY A 188 19.50 -0.71 -7.43
C GLY A 188 18.76 0.34 -8.27
N VAL A 189 18.02 1.26 -7.66
CA VAL A 189 17.35 2.36 -8.37
C VAL A 189 18.35 3.47 -8.70
N ARG A 190 18.34 3.98 -9.92
CA ARG A 190 18.96 5.27 -10.24
C ARG A 190 18.02 6.39 -9.79
N PHE A 191 18.47 7.19 -8.83
CA PHE A 191 17.63 8.15 -8.11
C PHE A 191 17.72 9.56 -8.69
N ILE A 192 16.56 10.21 -8.84
CA ILE A 192 16.40 11.64 -9.17
C ILE A 192 15.79 12.34 -7.95
N ASP A 193 16.48 13.35 -7.46
CA ASP A 193 16.04 14.14 -6.31
C ASP A 193 15.23 15.36 -6.76
N TYR A 194 13.90 15.31 -6.64
CA TYR A 194 13.02 16.41 -7.06
C TYR A 194 13.20 17.67 -6.21
N THR A 195 13.90 17.59 -5.06
CA THR A 195 14.16 18.75 -4.21
C THR A 195 15.41 19.53 -4.65
N ALA A 196 16.27 18.90 -5.46
CA ALA A 196 17.56 19.46 -5.87
C ALA A 196 17.70 19.68 -7.37
N GLU A 197 16.87 19.02 -8.21
CA GLU A 197 17.02 19.02 -9.66
C GLU A 197 15.68 19.03 -10.40
N ASP A 198 15.69 19.48 -11.66
CA ASP A 198 14.53 19.38 -12.54
C ASP A 198 14.35 17.91 -12.97
N VAL A 199 13.25 17.30 -12.51
CA VAL A 199 12.96 15.87 -12.76
C VAL A 199 12.90 15.57 -14.26
N ALA A 200 12.26 16.42 -15.08
CA ALA A 200 12.10 16.14 -16.50
C ALA A 200 13.42 16.26 -17.26
N ALA A 201 14.26 17.22 -16.90
CA ALA A 201 15.58 17.39 -17.48
C ALA A 201 16.51 16.22 -17.12
N ALA A 202 16.61 15.89 -15.82
CA ALA A 202 17.42 14.77 -15.33
C ALA A 202 16.98 13.43 -15.93
N ALA A 203 15.67 13.20 -16.01
CA ALA A 203 15.13 11.99 -16.60
C ALA A 203 15.47 11.86 -18.11
N ARG A 204 15.40 12.96 -18.89
CA ARG A 204 15.78 12.95 -20.31
C ARG A 204 17.28 12.75 -20.50
N GLU A 205 18.12 13.28 -19.60
CA GLU A 205 19.56 13.04 -19.66
C GLU A 205 19.90 11.57 -19.41
N LEU A 206 19.24 10.94 -18.41
CA LEU A 206 19.44 9.52 -18.09
C LEU A 206 18.88 8.58 -19.16
N VAL A 207 17.74 8.95 -19.78
CA VAL A 207 17.03 8.12 -20.77
C VAL A 207 16.57 8.99 -21.95
N PRO A 208 17.48 9.41 -22.85
CA PRO A 208 17.15 10.31 -23.96
C PRO A 208 16.06 9.80 -24.90
N GLY A 209 15.91 8.47 -25.01
CA GLY A 209 14.88 7.82 -25.84
C GLY A 209 13.52 7.67 -25.16
N GLY A 210 13.34 8.17 -23.92
CA GLY A 210 12.13 7.99 -23.14
C GLY A 210 12.03 6.62 -22.44
N PHE A 211 11.05 6.48 -21.57
CA PHE A 211 10.82 5.31 -20.73
C PHE A 211 9.88 4.31 -21.41
N ASP A 212 10.14 3.01 -21.23
CA ASP A 212 9.28 1.93 -21.71
C ASP A 212 7.98 1.85 -20.88
N GLY A 213 8.04 2.30 -19.62
CA GLY A 213 6.88 2.42 -18.75
C GLY A 213 7.10 3.47 -17.65
N ILE A 214 6.01 4.03 -17.15
CA ILE A 214 6.00 4.97 -16.01
C ILE A 214 4.97 4.50 -15.00
N VAL A 215 5.39 4.41 -13.74
CA VAL A 215 4.51 4.17 -12.60
C VAL A 215 4.42 5.45 -11.80
N ASP A 216 3.23 6.03 -11.71
CA ASP A 216 3.00 7.23 -10.93
C ASP A 216 2.28 6.92 -9.60
N LEU A 217 2.89 7.36 -8.50
CA LEU A 217 2.39 7.21 -7.14
C LEU A 217 2.15 8.55 -6.44
N VAL A 218 2.29 9.65 -7.19
CA VAL A 218 2.24 11.03 -6.65
C VAL A 218 1.02 11.79 -7.16
N GLY A 219 0.77 11.70 -8.47
CA GLY A 219 -0.34 12.41 -9.12
C GLY A 219 -0.10 13.91 -9.36
N GLY A 220 -1.15 14.60 -9.75
CA GLY A 220 -1.19 16.04 -9.91
C GLY A 220 -0.15 16.61 -10.87
N ALA A 221 0.54 17.67 -10.45
CA ALA A 221 1.58 18.33 -11.27
C ALA A 221 2.76 17.39 -11.53
N SER A 222 3.11 16.51 -10.59
CA SER A 222 4.21 15.56 -10.75
C SER A 222 3.91 14.54 -11.85
N LEU A 223 2.71 13.96 -11.88
CA LEU A 223 2.27 13.09 -12.96
C LEU A 223 2.36 13.80 -14.33
N ARG A 224 1.85 15.03 -14.42
CA ARG A 224 1.92 15.82 -15.67
C ARG A 224 3.35 16.12 -16.13
N THR A 225 4.30 16.20 -15.20
CA THR A 225 5.72 16.38 -15.52
C THR A 225 6.34 15.11 -16.10
N VAL A 226 6.01 13.94 -15.55
CA VAL A 226 6.68 12.69 -15.93
C VAL A 226 5.96 11.93 -17.05
N ALA A 227 4.64 12.03 -17.19
CA ALA A 227 3.88 11.29 -18.19
C ALA A 227 4.39 11.49 -19.64
N PRO A 228 4.78 12.73 -20.07
CA PRO A 228 5.32 12.93 -21.43
C PRO A 228 6.69 12.29 -21.68
N LEU A 229 7.33 11.70 -20.68
CA LEU A 229 8.60 11.00 -20.82
C LEU A 229 8.43 9.53 -21.25
N ALA A 230 7.21 9.00 -21.24
CA ALA A 230 6.92 7.68 -21.76
C ALA A 230 7.05 7.63 -23.29
N ARG A 231 7.64 6.54 -23.83
CA ARG A 231 7.66 6.27 -25.28
C ARG A 231 6.25 6.04 -25.83
N ASP A 232 5.44 5.38 -25.04
CA ASP A 232 4.02 5.14 -25.32
C ASP A 232 3.19 5.60 -24.11
N PRO A 233 2.32 6.61 -24.27
CA PRO A 233 1.49 7.08 -23.17
C PRO A 233 0.65 6.00 -22.51
N ARG A 234 0.26 4.93 -23.24
CA ARG A 234 -0.48 3.79 -22.72
C ARG A 234 0.28 3.02 -21.63
N ASN A 235 1.59 3.17 -21.56
CA ASN A 235 2.47 2.59 -20.55
C ASN A 235 2.70 3.52 -19.33
N VAL A 236 1.88 4.55 -19.18
CA VAL A 236 1.80 5.34 -17.95
C VAL A 236 0.68 4.78 -17.08
N ILE A 237 1.03 4.23 -15.91
CA ILE A 237 0.06 3.71 -14.94
C ILE A 237 0.13 4.58 -13.68
N ALA A 238 -1.00 5.19 -13.30
CA ALA A 238 -1.15 5.91 -12.04
C ALA A 238 -1.91 5.08 -11.01
N VAL A 239 -1.51 5.20 -9.75
CA VAL A 239 -2.14 4.50 -8.61
C VAL A 239 -3.05 5.42 -7.80
N GLY A 240 -2.70 6.70 -7.71
CA GLY A 240 -3.42 7.68 -6.87
C GLY A 240 -4.11 8.81 -7.65
N ASP A 241 -4.01 8.86 -8.97
CA ASP A 241 -4.56 9.95 -9.77
C ASP A 241 -5.43 9.43 -10.93
N THR A 242 -6.73 9.60 -10.79
CA THR A 242 -7.73 9.15 -11.77
C THR A 242 -7.77 10.00 -13.05
N SER A 243 -7.03 11.13 -13.11
CA SER A 243 -6.94 11.98 -14.32
C SER A 243 -5.91 11.47 -15.34
N VAL A 244 -5.16 10.41 -15.05
CA VAL A 244 -4.14 9.85 -15.94
C VAL A 244 -4.65 9.50 -17.35
N PRO A 245 -5.93 9.13 -17.61
CA PRO A 245 -6.43 8.94 -18.97
C PRO A 245 -6.37 10.20 -19.84
N ASP A 246 -6.46 11.38 -19.25
CA ASP A 246 -6.33 12.66 -19.97
C ASP A 246 -4.92 12.85 -20.55
N LEU A 247 -3.95 12.10 -20.03
CA LEU A 247 -2.55 12.07 -20.49
C LEU A 247 -2.25 10.85 -21.37
N GLY A 248 -3.27 10.08 -21.75
CA GLY A 248 -3.14 8.87 -22.56
C GLY A 248 -2.76 7.62 -21.76
N GLY A 249 -2.58 7.73 -20.46
CA GLY A 249 -2.28 6.62 -19.54
C GLY A 249 -3.52 5.90 -19.03
N ARG A 250 -3.34 5.09 -17.99
CA ARG A 250 -4.44 4.37 -17.34
C ARG A 250 -4.28 4.32 -15.82
N PHE A 251 -5.40 4.28 -15.13
CA PHE A 251 -5.43 3.99 -13.70
C PHE A 251 -5.18 2.50 -13.48
N VAL A 252 -4.50 2.13 -12.41
CA VAL A 252 -4.21 0.74 -12.08
C VAL A 252 -5.49 -0.04 -11.81
N GLU A 253 -5.65 -1.20 -12.44
CA GLU A 253 -6.69 -2.16 -12.09
C GLU A 253 -6.20 -3.05 -10.94
N ARG A 254 -6.84 -2.95 -9.77
CA ARG A 254 -6.43 -3.65 -8.56
C ARG A 254 -7.10 -5.01 -8.44
N ARG A 255 -6.29 -6.05 -8.28
CA ARG A 255 -6.77 -7.40 -7.92
C ARG A 255 -6.65 -7.58 -6.42
N VAL A 256 -7.78 -7.38 -5.73
CA VAL A 256 -7.86 -7.43 -4.28
C VAL A 256 -8.38 -8.81 -3.87
N ASP A 257 -7.70 -9.87 -4.31
CA ASP A 257 -8.08 -11.25 -4.12
C ASP A 257 -6.98 -12.07 -3.41
N ARG A 258 -7.36 -13.27 -2.95
CA ARG A 258 -6.47 -14.19 -2.25
C ARG A 258 -5.29 -14.63 -3.10
N GLU A 259 -5.49 -14.87 -4.39
CA GLU A 259 -4.43 -15.32 -5.30
C GLU A 259 -3.30 -14.30 -5.39
N ASN A 260 -3.65 -13.01 -5.53
CA ASN A 260 -2.65 -11.95 -5.59
C ASN A 260 -1.93 -11.73 -4.24
N LEU A 261 -2.65 -11.91 -3.12
CA LEU A 261 -2.04 -11.91 -1.79
C LEU A 261 -1.03 -13.06 -1.63
N GLU A 262 -1.41 -14.29 -1.97
CA GLU A 262 -0.52 -15.44 -1.91
C GLU A 262 0.70 -15.30 -2.82
N ARG A 263 0.50 -14.74 -4.02
CA ARG A 263 1.59 -14.42 -4.94
C ARG A 263 2.55 -13.40 -4.33
N SER A 264 2.03 -12.33 -3.75
CA SER A 264 2.84 -11.30 -3.07
C SER A 264 3.62 -11.90 -1.89
N ALA A 265 3.02 -12.80 -1.13
CA ALA A 265 3.67 -13.47 -0.02
C ALA A 265 4.81 -14.41 -0.49
N ARG A 266 4.61 -15.15 -1.57
CA ARG A 266 5.69 -15.97 -2.17
C ARG A 266 6.86 -15.12 -2.62
N LEU A 267 6.59 -14.02 -3.35
CA LEU A 267 7.63 -13.07 -3.79
C LEU A 267 8.37 -12.43 -2.60
N ALA A 268 7.67 -12.21 -1.49
CA ALA A 268 8.30 -11.69 -0.27
C ALA A 268 9.22 -12.75 0.39
N LEU A 269 8.80 -14.01 0.45
CA LEU A 269 9.64 -15.12 0.93
C LEU A 269 10.89 -15.32 0.08
N ASP A 270 10.76 -15.18 -1.24
CA ASP A 270 11.87 -15.29 -2.20
C ASP A 270 12.80 -14.06 -2.16
N GLY A 271 12.52 -13.06 -1.32
CA GLY A 271 13.29 -11.83 -1.20
C GLY A 271 13.12 -10.85 -2.38
N VAL A 272 12.29 -11.19 -3.37
CA VAL A 272 12.04 -10.38 -4.57
C VAL A 272 11.13 -9.18 -4.24
N LEU A 273 10.18 -9.36 -3.32
CA LEU A 273 9.27 -8.32 -2.85
C LEU A 273 9.44 -8.13 -1.33
N ALA A 274 10.59 -7.70 -0.89
CA ALA A 274 10.83 -7.44 0.54
C ALA A 274 10.42 -5.99 0.88
N PRO A 275 9.33 -5.77 1.63
CA PRO A 275 8.94 -4.42 2.04
C PRO A 275 10.02 -3.79 2.92
N VAL A 276 10.31 -2.51 2.69
CA VAL A 276 11.17 -1.72 3.57
C VAL A 276 10.29 -1.16 4.67
N ILE A 277 10.38 -1.71 5.87
CA ILE A 277 9.64 -1.25 7.05
C ILE A 277 10.56 -0.34 7.84
N THR A 278 10.22 0.93 7.96
CA THR A 278 11.09 1.95 8.56
C THR A 278 10.64 2.37 9.95
N ALA A 279 9.39 2.11 10.33
CA ALA A 279 8.89 2.39 11.66
C ALA A 279 7.86 1.36 12.11
N VAL A 280 7.92 1.02 13.39
CA VAL A 280 6.96 0.15 14.08
C VAL A 280 6.48 0.89 15.32
N HIS A 281 5.19 1.17 15.41
CA HIS A 281 4.56 1.85 16.53
C HIS A 281 3.63 0.90 17.28
N PRO A 282 3.45 1.04 18.61
CA PRO A 282 2.32 0.39 19.29
C PRO A 282 0.99 1.05 18.89
N LEU A 283 -0.14 0.36 19.10
CA LEU A 283 -1.48 0.93 18.82
C LEU A 283 -1.70 2.27 19.54
N SER A 284 -1.19 2.43 20.75
CA SER A 284 -1.27 3.69 21.51
C SER A 284 -0.60 4.90 20.82
N GLU A 285 0.29 4.64 19.86
CA GLU A 285 0.97 5.65 19.06
C GLU A 285 0.41 5.74 17.61
N ALA A 286 -0.77 5.18 17.34
CA ALA A 286 -1.42 5.27 16.04
C ALA A 286 -1.50 6.69 15.47
N PRO A 287 -1.76 7.75 16.27
CA PRO A 287 -1.70 9.13 15.80
C PRO A 287 -0.34 9.51 15.17
N ALA A 288 0.76 9.13 15.83
CA ALA A 288 2.11 9.43 15.34
C ALA A 288 2.45 8.62 14.09
N ALA A 289 2.05 7.34 14.04
CA ALA A 289 2.23 6.47 12.89
C ALA A 289 1.53 7.03 11.63
N LEU A 290 0.27 7.48 11.76
CA LEU A 290 -0.47 8.07 10.66
C LEU A 290 0.10 9.43 10.25
N ALA A 291 0.45 10.30 11.20
CA ALA A 291 1.04 11.61 10.94
C ALA A 291 2.36 11.52 10.14
N ALA A 292 3.19 10.50 10.40
CA ALA A 292 4.43 10.28 9.65
C ALA A 292 4.16 9.99 8.16
N VAL A 293 3.06 9.28 7.85
CA VAL A 293 2.64 8.98 6.48
C VAL A 293 1.95 10.18 5.83
N GLU A 294 1.04 10.85 6.55
CA GLU A 294 0.29 12.03 6.10
C GLU A 294 1.22 13.18 5.71
N ASN A 295 2.24 13.45 6.51
CA ASN A 295 3.22 14.50 6.27
C ASN A 295 4.25 14.16 5.18
N GLY A 296 4.17 12.97 4.56
CA GLY A 296 5.09 12.52 3.52
C GLY A 296 6.51 12.21 4.01
N HIS A 297 6.75 12.20 5.33
CA HIS A 297 8.07 11.94 5.93
C HIS A 297 8.42 10.44 5.93
N ALA A 298 7.44 9.56 5.88
CA ALA A 298 7.69 8.12 5.84
C ALA A 298 8.48 7.72 4.60
N SER A 299 9.54 6.96 4.79
CA SER A 299 10.28 6.27 3.74
C SER A 299 9.97 4.78 3.88
N GLY A 300 9.43 4.15 2.83
CA GLY A 300 8.95 2.76 2.98
C GLY A 300 7.61 2.65 3.71
N LYS A 301 7.45 1.55 4.46
CA LYS A 301 6.22 1.24 5.21
C LYS A 301 6.36 1.57 6.69
N VAL A 302 5.30 2.12 7.24
CA VAL A 302 5.05 2.26 8.67
C VAL A 302 4.03 1.20 9.06
N VAL A 303 4.22 0.57 10.20
CA VAL A 303 3.28 -0.42 10.73
C VAL A 303 2.93 -0.12 12.19
N ILE A 304 1.74 -0.56 12.60
CA ILE A 304 1.28 -0.51 13.98
C ILE A 304 1.23 -1.94 14.50
N LYS A 305 1.96 -2.22 15.57
CA LYS A 305 1.89 -3.47 16.31
C LYS A 305 0.81 -3.36 17.38
N VAL A 306 -0.18 -4.26 17.35
CA VAL A 306 -1.34 -4.23 18.26
C VAL A 306 -1.13 -5.19 19.42
N ALA A 307 -0.58 -6.37 19.19
CA ALA A 307 -0.29 -7.41 20.19
C ALA A 307 1.20 -7.72 20.31
#